data_013ecd3a2f943f03204f552da2000808
#
_entry.id   013ecd3a2f943f03204f552da2000808
#
_cell.length_a   1.000
_cell.length_b   1.000
_cell.length_c   1.000
_cell.angle_alpha   90.00
_cell.angle_beta   90.00
_cell.angle_gamma   90.00
#
_symmetry.space_group_name_H-M   'P 1'
#
loop_
_entity.id
_entity.type
_entity.pdbx_description
1 polymer ?
#
loop_
_entity_poly.entity_id
_entity_poly.type
_entity_poly.pdbx_seq_one_letter_code
_entity_poly.pdbx_strand_id
1 'polypeptide(L)' 'MGQIHQTAIIEEGAVLGENVSIGAFTIVGKNVKIGDGTSVGSHSLIEGKTTIGKN' A
#
# COMPACT_ATOMS: atom_id res chain seq x y z
N MET A 1 -2.69 10.40 9.80
CA MET A 1 -2.74 10.77 8.39
C MET A 1 -1.81 9.88 7.58
N GLY A 2 -2.31 9.27 6.53
CA GLY A 2 -1.51 8.39 5.72
C GLY A 2 -0.52 9.14 4.85
N GLN A 3 0.58 8.50 4.52
CA GLN A 3 1.57 9.08 3.63
C GLN A 3 1.99 8.06 2.60
N ILE A 4 1.96 8.44 1.35
CA ILE A 4 2.43 7.61 0.26
C ILE A 4 3.62 8.31 -0.34
N HIS A 5 4.77 7.65 -0.29
CA HIS A 5 5.98 8.25 -0.84
C HIS A 5 5.81 8.47 -2.33
N GLN A 6 6.37 9.56 -2.85
CA GLN A 6 6.16 9.92 -4.25
C GLN A 6 6.74 8.89 -5.22
N THR A 7 7.67 8.07 -4.78
CA THR A 7 8.23 7.02 -5.63
C THR A 7 7.46 5.71 -5.54
N ALA A 8 6.45 5.61 -4.68
CA ALA A 8 5.63 4.42 -4.59
C ALA A 8 4.71 4.34 -5.80
N ILE A 9 4.49 3.13 -6.28
CA ILE A 9 3.62 2.89 -7.42
C ILE A 9 2.37 2.17 -6.93
N ILE A 10 1.24 2.82 -7.05
CA ILE A 10 -0.05 2.24 -6.66
C ILE A 10 -0.83 2.01 -7.95
N GLU A 11 -1.05 0.76 -8.30
CA GLU A 11 -1.76 0.45 -9.53
C GLU A 11 -3.25 0.66 -9.39
N GLU A 12 -3.92 0.83 -10.52
CA GLU A 12 -5.36 0.98 -10.52
C GLU A 12 -6.02 -0.24 -9.89
N GLY A 13 -7.07 0.01 -9.13
CA GLY A 13 -7.79 -1.08 -8.47
C GLY A 13 -7.28 -1.40 -7.08
N ALA A 14 -6.13 -0.89 -6.69
CA ALA A 14 -5.67 -1.06 -5.32
C ALA A 14 -6.54 -0.21 -4.39
N VAL A 15 -6.86 -0.77 -3.23
CA VAL A 15 -7.69 -0.07 -2.24
C VAL A 15 -6.87 0.14 -0.99
N LEU A 16 -6.70 1.39 -0.62
CA LEU A 16 -5.95 1.75 0.58
C LEU A 16 -6.91 2.31 1.62
N GLY A 17 -6.78 1.85 2.84
CA GLY A 17 -7.58 2.39 3.93
C GLY A 17 -7.09 3.75 4.39
N GLU A 18 -7.64 4.24 5.49
CA GLU A 18 -7.24 5.52 6.05
C GLU A 18 -5.91 5.37 6.77
N ASN A 19 -5.11 6.44 6.72
CA ASN A 19 -3.85 6.52 7.45
C ASN A 19 -2.86 5.42 7.07
N VAL A 20 -2.91 4.98 5.82
CA VAL A 20 -1.95 3.99 5.32
C VAL A 20 -0.68 4.72 4.91
N SER A 21 0.46 4.18 5.34
CA SER A 21 1.77 4.75 4.98
C SER A 21 2.48 3.78 4.05
N ILE A 22 2.94 4.29 2.92
CA ILE A 22 3.64 3.48 1.92
C ILE A 22 5.04 4.06 1.76
N GLY A 23 6.04 3.22 1.93
CA GLY A 23 7.43 3.64 1.85
C GLY A 23 7.91 3.84 0.42
N ALA A 24 9.16 4.28 0.30
CA ALA A 24 9.76 4.59 -1.00
C ALA A 24 9.93 3.32 -1.85
N PHE A 25 9.77 3.46 -3.16
CA PHE A 25 9.99 2.38 -4.12
C PHE A 25 9.15 1.14 -3.83
N THR A 26 7.99 1.33 -3.24
CA THR A 26 7.06 0.24 -2.98
C THR A 26 6.08 0.14 -4.14
N ILE A 27 5.78 -1.08 -4.54
CA ILE A 27 4.81 -1.31 -5.62
C ILE A 27 3.60 -2.02 -5.02
N VAL A 28 2.44 -1.41 -5.17
CA VAL A 28 1.18 -2.00 -4.73
C VAL A 28 0.39 -2.38 -5.96
N GLY A 29 0.17 -3.67 -6.13
CA GLY A 29 -0.50 -4.19 -7.31
C GLY A 29 -2.00 -3.91 -7.30
N LYS A 30 -2.62 -4.19 -8.44
CA LYS A 30 -4.02 -3.87 -8.65
C LYS A 30 -4.88 -4.85 -7.89
N ASN A 31 -5.21 -5.44 -7.29
CA ASN A 31 -6.09 -6.32 -6.51
C ASN A 31 -5.67 -6.40 -5.06
N VAL A 32 -4.92 -5.40 -4.61
CA VAL A 32 -4.45 -5.36 -3.24
C VAL A 32 -5.37 -4.47 -2.42
N LYS A 33 -5.70 -4.94 -1.23
CA LYS A 33 -6.45 -4.15 -0.26
C LYS A 33 -5.63 -4.00 1.00
N ILE A 34 -5.43 -2.77 1.42
CA ILE A 34 -4.64 -2.49 2.61
C ILE A 34 -5.56 -1.82 3.64
N GLY A 35 -5.64 -2.41 4.82
CA GLY A 35 -6.50 -1.90 5.87
C GLY A 35 -5.98 -0.62 6.50
N ASP A 36 -6.82 -0.02 7.33
CA ASP A 36 -6.51 1.27 7.95
C ASP A 36 -5.30 1.18 8.87
N GLY A 37 -4.48 2.23 8.83
CA GLY A 37 -3.36 2.36 9.73
C GLY A 37 -2.16 1.49 9.41
N THR A 38 -2.19 0.80 8.28
CA THR A 38 -1.09 -0.10 7.90
C THR A 38 0.11 0.69 7.41
N SER A 39 1.29 0.27 7.81
CA SER A 39 2.53 0.86 7.32
C SER A 39 3.25 -0.16 6.45
N VAL A 40 3.60 0.24 5.25
CA VAL A 40 4.35 -0.59 4.32
C VAL A 40 5.76 -0.02 4.20
N GLY A 41 6.76 -0.86 4.42
CA GLY A 41 8.14 -0.42 4.37
C GLY A 41 8.60 -0.09 2.95
N SER A 42 9.83 0.41 2.88
CA SER A 42 10.43 0.77 1.59
C SER A 42 10.78 -0.48 0.78
N HIS A 43 10.80 -0.34 -0.53
CA HIS A 43 11.22 -1.40 -1.45
C HIS A 43 10.39 -2.67 -1.30
N SER A 44 9.12 -2.53 -0.99
CA SER A 44 8.22 -3.67 -0.85
C SER A 44 7.47 -3.91 -2.15
N LEU A 45 7.14 -5.16 -2.39
CA LEU A 45 6.34 -5.52 -3.55
C LEU A 45 5.11 -6.26 -3.06
N ILE A 46 3.95 -5.70 -3.31
CA ILE A 46 2.67 -6.30 -2.95
C ILE A 46 1.89 -6.50 -4.23
N GLU A 47 1.61 -7.74 -4.56
CA GLU A 47 0.92 -8.01 -5.81
C GLU A 47 -0.06 -9.17 -5.64
N GLY A 48 -0.90 -9.36 -6.66
CA GLY A 48 -1.90 -10.42 -6.64
C GLY A 48 -3.07 -10.03 -5.77
N LYS A 49 -3.88 -11.01 -5.42
CA LYS A 49 -5.03 -10.77 -4.54
C LYS A 49 -4.55 -10.81 -3.10
N THR A 50 -4.09 -9.70 -2.62
CA THR A 50 -3.54 -9.60 -1.28
C THR A 50 -4.40 -8.67 -0.44
N THR A 51 -4.73 -9.11 0.76
CA THR A 51 -5.45 -8.27 1.71
C THR A 51 -4.58 -8.12 2.94
N ILE A 52 -4.25 -6.89 3.27
CA ILE A 52 -3.46 -6.59 4.46
C ILE A 52 -4.39 -5.93 5.46
N GLY A 53 -4.47 -6.51 6.65
CA GLY A 53 -5.33 -6.00 7.69
C GLY A 53 -4.80 -4.71 8.31
N LYS A 54 -5.44 -4.27 9.38
CA LYS A 54 -5.04 -3.06 10.07
C LYS A 54 -3.67 -3.22 10.70
N ASN A 55 -2.95 -2.11 10.68
CA ASN A 55 -1.61 -2.03 11.27
C ASN A 55 -0.63 -2.99 10.62
#